data_79acc147c7f3831e2dd59197be9e6140
#
_entry.id   79acc147c7f3831e2dd59197be9e6140
#
_cell.length_a   1.000
_cell.length_b   1.000
_cell.length_c   1.000
_cell.angle_alpha   90.00
_cell.angle_beta   90.00
_cell.angle_gamma   90.00
#
_symmetry.space_group_name_H-M   'P 1'
#
loop_
_entity.id
_entity.type
_entity.pdbx_description
1 polymer ?
#
loop_
_entity_poly.entity_id
_entity_poly.type
_entity_poly.pdbx_seq_one_letter_code
_entity_poly.pdbx_strand_id
1 'polypeptide(L)'
;IQPREKDLIVGTHGRSVYKVNVANIQQINDTINAKGIALFKLEDIYFSKNWGNKSYTWASENNPNVAIWYYVKDFANIVITIKNKDGIVVLNRQAKAEKGMLKLDYDLSIDEKTKTAIEKKDTKVKISQAENQKYYLPVGKYTIELDANGKKETQTITINERKWELK
;
A
#
# COMPACT_ATOMS: atom_id res chain seq x y z
N ILE A 1 16.71 -19.70 2.81
CA ILE A 1 15.43 -18.99 3.07
C ILE A 1 14.92 -19.45 4.41
N GLN A 2 14.53 -18.51 5.26
CA GLN A 2 13.88 -18.82 6.52
C GLN A 2 12.40 -19.13 6.23
N PRO A 3 11.91 -20.37 6.45
CA PRO A 3 10.59 -20.78 5.95
C PRO A 3 9.41 -20.08 6.59
N ARG A 4 9.53 -19.70 7.87
CA ARG A 4 8.45 -19.10 8.64
C ARG A 4 8.11 -17.68 8.18
N GLU A 5 9.13 -16.84 8.06
CA GLU A 5 8.97 -15.43 7.67
C GLU A 5 9.19 -15.21 6.17
N LYS A 6 9.58 -16.27 5.44
CA LYS A 6 9.93 -16.23 4.02
C LYS A 6 11.01 -15.21 3.68
N ASP A 7 11.96 -15.07 4.58
CA ASP A 7 13.11 -14.19 4.41
C ASP A 7 14.26 -14.93 3.74
N LEU A 8 14.79 -14.34 2.69
CA LEU A 8 16.06 -14.72 2.09
C LEU A 8 17.16 -13.88 2.73
N ILE A 9 18.12 -14.55 3.35
CA ILE A 9 19.30 -13.90 3.92
C ILE A 9 20.47 -14.25 3.04
N VAL A 10 21.19 -13.23 2.56
CA VAL A 10 22.37 -13.39 1.69
C VAL A 10 23.56 -12.73 2.37
N GLY A 11 24.57 -13.53 2.72
CA GLY A 11 25.88 -13.03 3.16
C GLY A 11 26.78 -12.81 1.96
N THR A 12 27.46 -11.69 1.89
CA THR A 12 28.44 -11.39 0.83
C THR A 12 29.86 -11.50 1.34
N HIS A 13 30.81 -11.74 0.44
CA HIS A 13 32.24 -11.77 0.78
C HIS A 13 32.75 -10.44 1.35
N GLY A 14 32.09 -9.33 1.02
CA GLY A 14 32.41 -7.97 1.50
C GLY A 14 31.85 -7.63 2.88
N ARG A 15 31.49 -8.59 3.74
CA ARG A 15 31.00 -8.43 5.12
C ARG A 15 29.61 -7.80 5.24
N SER A 16 28.83 -7.77 4.18
CA SER A 16 27.45 -7.29 4.23
C SER A 16 26.47 -8.47 4.32
N VAL A 17 25.39 -8.30 5.06
CA VAL A 17 24.29 -9.24 5.13
C VAL A 17 23.05 -8.52 4.60
N TYR A 18 22.40 -9.11 3.60
CA TYR A 18 21.15 -8.62 3.04
C TYR A 18 20.01 -9.53 3.45
N LYS A 19 18.90 -8.91 3.83
CA LYS A 19 17.65 -9.59 4.13
C LYS A 19 16.59 -9.08 3.15
N VAL A 20 15.89 -10.00 2.48
CA VAL A 20 14.76 -9.67 1.60
C VAL A 20 13.62 -10.64 1.84
N ASN A 21 12.41 -10.12 1.97
CA ASN A 21 11.22 -10.97 2.03
C ASN A 21 10.86 -11.42 0.61
N VAL A 22 10.75 -12.74 0.41
CA VAL A 22 10.48 -13.35 -0.90
C VAL A 22 9.08 -13.94 -1.01
N ALA A 23 8.20 -13.65 -0.06
CA ALA A 23 6.84 -14.22 -0.02
C ALA A 23 6.05 -13.95 -1.30
N ASN A 24 6.12 -12.74 -1.84
CA ASN A 24 5.41 -12.40 -3.07
C ASN A 24 6.03 -13.06 -4.31
N ILE A 25 7.37 -13.15 -4.38
CA ILE A 25 8.06 -13.82 -5.50
C ILE A 25 7.69 -15.31 -5.53
N GLN A 26 7.58 -15.95 -4.37
CA GLN A 26 7.22 -17.37 -4.26
C GLN A 26 5.78 -17.69 -4.68
N GLN A 27 4.92 -16.68 -4.77
CA GLN A 27 3.53 -16.83 -5.25
C GLN A 27 3.45 -16.87 -6.78
N ILE A 28 4.48 -16.40 -7.49
CA ILE A 28 4.50 -16.40 -8.96
C ILE A 28 4.60 -17.85 -9.44
N ASN A 29 3.56 -18.31 -10.09
CA ASN A 29 3.42 -19.67 -10.61
C ASN A 29 2.90 -19.63 -12.05
N ASP A 30 2.71 -20.79 -12.67
CA ASP A 30 2.25 -20.90 -14.06
C ASP A 30 0.86 -20.27 -14.26
N THR A 31 -0.02 -20.31 -13.26
CA THR A 31 -1.33 -19.69 -13.32
C THR A 31 -1.23 -18.16 -13.40
N ILE A 32 -0.39 -17.54 -12.57
CA ILE A 32 -0.12 -16.09 -12.61
C ILE A 32 0.56 -15.71 -13.93
N ASN A 33 1.54 -16.52 -14.38
CA ASN A 33 2.20 -16.31 -15.64
C ASN A 33 1.25 -16.42 -16.85
N ALA A 34 0.30 -17.34 -16.83
CA ALA A 34 -0.73 -17.47 -17.87
C ALA A 34 -1.69 -16.27 -17.87
N LYS A 35 -2.09 -15.79 -16.69
CA LYS A 35 -2.94 -14.61 -16.52
C LYS A 35 -2.21 -13.33 -16.97
N GLY A 36 -0.92 -13.25 -16.71
CA GLY A 36 -0.03 -12.17 -17.13
C GLY A 36 -0.03 -10.93 -16.24
N ILE A 37 -0.88 -10.92 -15.20
CA ILE A 37 -0.89 -9.91 -14.14
C ILE A 37 -1.22 -10.54 -12.80
N ALA A 38 -0.75 -9.93 -11.71
CA ALA A 38 -1.19 -10.23 -10.35
C ALA A 38 -1.06 -9.00 -9.47
N LEU A 39 -1.98 -8.86 -8.54
CA LEU A 39 -1.91 -7.93 -7.43
C LEU A 39 -1.80 -8.74 -6.14
N PHE A 40 -0.69 -8.59 -5.43
CA PHE A 40 -0.43 -9.39 -4.23
C PHE A 40 -1.22 -8.88 -3.03
N LYS A 41 -1.52 -9.79 -2.10
CA LYS A 41 -2.21 -9.45 -0.87
C LYS A 41 -1.39 -8.43 -0.09
N LEU A 42 -2.09 -7.41 0.41
CA LEU A 42 -1.52 -6.42 1.31
C LEU A 42 -1.78 -6.81 2.77
N GLU A 43 -0.87 -6.39 3.63
CA GLU A 43 -1.08 -6.48 5.07
C GLU A 43 -1.99 -5.34 5.53
N ASP A 44 -2.86 -5.65 6.48
CA ASP A 44 -3.67 -4.64 7.14
C ASP A 44 -2.77 -3.73 7.98
N ILE A 45 -3.14 -2.47 8.08
CA ILE A 45 -2.40 -1.46 8.82
C ILE A 45 -3.22 -0.89 9.97
N TYR A 46 -2.52 -0.29 10.93
CA TYR A 46 -3.17 0.37 12.05
C TYR A 46 -3.06 1.87 11.93
N PHE A 47 -4.21 2.53 12.06
CA PHE A 47 -4.29 3.99 12.05
C PHE A 47 -3.48 4.58 13.22
N SER A 48 -2.75 5.64 12.94
CA SER A 48 -2.08 6.42 13.98
C SER A 48 -2.42 7.91 13.83
N LYS A 49 -2.82 8.53 14.92
CA LYS A 49 -3.04 9.99 14.99
C LYS A 49 -1.74 10.79 14.78
N ASN A 50 -0.60 10.11 14.87
CA ASN A 50 0.72 10.73 14.71
C ASN A 50 1.25 10.66 13.28
N TRP A 51 0.47 10.18 12.31
CA TRP A 51 0.88 10.21 10.92
C TRP A 51 1.11 11.64 10.44
N GLY A 52 2.27 11.87 9.81
CA GLY A 52 2.71 13.16 9.34
C GLY A 52 3.23 14.13 10.40
N ASN A 53 3.24 13.71 11.67
CA ASN A 53 3.72 14.50 12.79
C ASN A 53 5.14 14.05 13.18
N LYS A 54 5.88 14.94 13.80
CA LYS A 54 7.20 14.65 14.39
C LYS A 54 7.05 14.33 15.87
N SER A 55 7.75 13.30 16.35
CA SER A 55 7.80 13.01 17.78
C SER A 55 8.63 14.04 18.57
N TYR A 56 9.64 14.61 17.90
CA TYR A 56 10.52 15.67 18.41
C TYR A 56 10.95 16.58 17.26
N THR A 57 11.38 17.79 17.54
CA THR A 57 11.79 18.78 16.51
C THR A 57 12.87 18.28 15.54
N TRP A 58 13.75 17.42 16.01
CA TRP A 58 14.84 16.81 15.23
C TRP A 58 14.50 15.44 14.63
N ALA A 59 13.34 14.88 14.96
CA ALA A 59 12.92 13.60 14.41
C ALA A 59 12.38 13.74 12.99
N SER A 60 12.47 12.66 12.21
CA SER A 60 11.76 12.54 10.95
C SER A 60 10.24 12.44 11.19
N GLU A 61 9.46 12.83 10.21
CA GLU A 61 8.01 12.67 10.22
C GLU A 61 7.62 11.18 10.27
N ASN A 62 6.57 10.88 11.01
CA ASN A 62 6.00 9.54 11.04
C ASN A 62 5.07 9.36 9.83
N ASN A 63 5.65 9.13 8.66
CA ASN A 63 4.89 8.91 7.44
C ASN A 63 4.50 7.43 7.32
N PRO A 64 3.20 7.11 7.15
CA PRO A 64 2.78 5.76 6.83
C PRO A 64 3.27 5.39 5.44
N ASN A 65 3.48 4.10 5.21
CA ASN A 65 3.81 3.60 3.87
C ASN A 65 3.18 2.23 3.65
N VAL A 66 2.50 2.08 2.54
CA VAL A 66 1.94 0.81 2.05
C VAL A 66 2.63 0.43 0.76
N ALA A 67 3.32 -0.69 0.78
CA ALA A 67 3.97 -1.26 -0.40
C ALA A 67 2.95 -2.11 -1.18
N ILE A 68 2.48 -1.59 -2.29
CA ILE A 68 1.56 -2.29 -3.19
C ILE A 68 2.40 -3.07 -4.20
N TRP A 69 2.53 -4.38 -3.98
CA TRP A 69 3.28 -5.26 -4.86
C TRP A 69 2.38 -5.80 -5.95
N TYR A 70 2.87 -5.78 -7.19
CA TYR A 70 2.17 -6.32 -8.34
C TYR A 70 3.16 -6.96 -9.34
N TYR A 71 2.63 -7.82 -10.18
CA TYR A 71 3.38 -8.49 -11.24
C TYR A 71 2.73 -8.20 -12.60
N VAL A 72 3.56 -7.94 -13.60
CA VAL A 72 3.19 -7.88 -15.01
C VAL A 72 4.15 -8.74 -15.82
N LYS A 73 3.59 -9.58 -16.70
CA LYS A 73 4.39 -10.49 -17.53
C LYS A 73 5.17 -9.75 -18.61
N ASP A 74 4.54 -8.76 -19.20
CA ASP A 74 5.05 -7.98 -20.31
C ASP A 74 4.92 -6.49 -19.98
N PHE A 75 5.61 -5.66 -20.75
CA PHE A 75 5.45 -4.21 -20.65
C PHE A 75 3.97 -3.80 -20.76
N ALA A 76 3.49 -3.01 -19.84
CA ALA A 76 2.10 -2.58 -19.76
C ALA A 76 1.96 -1.11 -19.33
N ASN A 77 0.94 -0.44 -19.86
CA ASN A 77 0.43 0.76 -19.21
C ASN A 77 -0.50 0.31 -18.08
N ILE A 78 -0.17 0.69 -16.86
CA ILE A 78 -0.94 0.32 -15.69
C ILE A 78 -1.68 1.52 -15.11
N VAL A 79 -2.83 1.22 -14.53
CA VAL A 79 -3.59 2.15 -13.70
C VAL A 79 -3.86 1.46 -12.36
N ILE A 80 -3.38 2.06 -11.27
CA ILE A 80 -3.70 1.63 -9.92
C ILE A 80 -4.70 2.61 -9.35
N THR A 81 -5.88 2.11 -9.02
CA THR A 81 -6.97 2.90 -8.43
C THR A 81 -7.29 2.36 -7.05
N ILE A 82 -7.35 3.23 -6.05
CA ILE A 82 -7.78 2.87 -4.70
C ILE A 82 -9.10 3.59 -4.42
N LYS A 83 -10.09 2.85 -3.92
CA LYS A 83 -11.42 3.36 -3.59
C LYS A 83 -11.77 3.00 -2.13
N ASN A 84 -12.49 3.88 -1.46
CA ASN A 84 -13.09 3.54 -0.17
C ASN A 84 -14.36 2.69 -0.36
N LYS A 85 -14.99 2.30 0.75
CA LYS A 85 -16.26 1.54 0.77
C LYS A 85 -17.41 2.20 0.00
N ASP A 86 -17.39 3.53 -0.14
CA ASP A 86 -18.44 4.34 -0.78
C ASP A 86 -18.14 4.62 -2.26
N GLY A 87 -17.06 4.02 -2.81
CA GLY A 87 -16.63 4.18 -4.19
C GLY A 87 -15.84 5.47 -4.46
N ILE A 88 -15.52 6.25 -3.44
CA ILE A 88 -14.71 7.47 -3.60
C ILE A 88 -13.28 7.06 -3.94
N VAL A 89 -12.75 7.56 -5.05
CA VAL A 89 -11.37 7.34 -5.45
C VAL A 89 -10.45 8.16 -4.56
N VAL A 90 -9.57 7.49 -3.84
CA VAL A 90 -8.59 8.11 -2.92
C VAL A 90 -7.18 8.16 -3.53
N LEU A 91 -6.91 7.28 -4.50
CA LEU A 91 -5.70 7.30 -5.30
C LEU A 91 -6.02 6.87 -6.73
N ASN A 92 -5.45 7.56 -7.71
CA ASN A 92 -5.38 7.12 -9.10
C ASN A 92 -3.97 7.38 -9.61
N ARG A 93 -3.24 6.33 -9.97
CA ARG A 93 -1.88 6.40 -10.50
C ARG A 93 -1.80 5.67 -11.81
N GLN A 94 -1.26 6.37 -12.81
CA GLN A 94 -0.94 5.81 -14.10
C GLN A 94 0.58 5.73 -14.24
N ALA A 95 1.08 4.61 -14.71
CA ALA A 95 2.50 4.40 -14.95
C ALA A 95 2.74 3.41 -16.08
N LYS A 96 3.96 3.46 -16.63
CA LYS A 96 4.47 2.40 -17.50
C LYS A 96 5.18 1.39 -16.64
N ALA A 97 4.77 0.14 -16.69
CA ALA A 97 5.35 -0.95 -15.95
C ALA A 97 6.22 -1.82 -16.86
N GLU A 98 7.46 -2.05 -16.45
CA GLU A 98 8.33 -3.06 -17.06
C GLU A 98 7.88 -4.44 -16.61
N LYS A 99 8.30 -5.48 -17.35
CA LYS A 99 8.01 -6.87 -16.98
C LYS A 99 8.64 -7.23 -15.64
N GLY A 100 7.92 -8.01 -14.85
CA GLY A 100 8.41 -8.52 -13.58
C GLY A 100 7.56 -8.11 -12.39
N MET A 101 8.14 -8.25 -11.21
CA MET A 101 7.53 -7.83 -9.97
C MET A 101 7.93 -6.41 -9.64
N LEU A 102 6.94 -5.58 -9.40
CA LEU A 102 7.09 -4.15 -9.20
C LEU A 102 6.39 -3.73 -7.90
N LYS A 103 6.75 -2.56 -7.40
CA LYS A 103 6.21 -2.00 -6.17
C LYS A 103 5.79 -0.54 -6.37
N LEU A 104 4.61 -0.19 -5.90
CA LEU A 104 4.18 1.17 -5.69
C LEU A 104 4.13 1.45 -4.19
N ASP A 105 4.89 2.42 -3.71
CA ASP A 105 4.79 2.91 -2.35
C ASP A 105 3.72 4.01 -2.28
N TYR A 106 2.77 3.86 -1.34
CA TYR A 106 1.70 4.82 -1.10
C TYR A 106 1.70 5.24 0.37
N ASP A 107 1.81 6.54 0.60
CA ASP A 107 1.88 7.14 1.93
C ASP A 107 0.52 7.39 2.59
N LEU A 108 -0.56 6.86 2.02
CA LEU A 108 -1.94 7.01 2.48
C LEU A 108 -2.44 8.47 2.54
N SER A 109 -1.72 9.40 1.97
CA SER A 109 -2.17 10.79 1.89
C SER A 109 -3.25 10.98 0.84
N ILE A 110 -4.15 11.93 1.11
CA ILE A 110 -5.23 12.34 0.22
C ILE A 110 -5.25 13.86 0.07
N ASP A 111 -5.82 14.32 -1.02
CA ASP A 111 -6.04 15.73 -1.24
C ASP A 111 -7.30 16.27 -0.50
N GLU A 112 -7.43 17.58 -0.43
CA GLU A 112 -8.53 18.24 0.26
C GLU A 112 -9.91 17.94 -0.37
N LYS A 113 -9.94 17.73 -1.69
CA LYS A 113 -11.19 17.38 -2.41
C LYS A 113 -11.67 16.00 -1.98
N THR A 114 -10.77 15.03 -1.94
CA THR A 114 -11.06 13.67 -1.49
C THR A 114 -11.46 13.64 -0.02
N LYS A 115 -10.74 14.39 0.86
CA LYS A 115 -11.13 14.59 2.26
C LYS A 115 -12.57 15.07 2.36
N THR A 116 -12.89 16.16 1.67
CA THR A 116 -14.23 16.76 1.71
C THR A 116 -15.32 15.81 1.21
N ALA A 117 -15.01 15.01 0.17
CA ALA A 117 -15.93 14.01 -0.36
C ALA A 117 -16.21 12.89 0.66
N ILE A 118 -15.17 12.43 1.38
CA ILE A 118 -15.30 11.41 2.42
C ILE A 118 -16.17 11.95 3.58
N GLU A 119 -15.85 13.15 4.10
CA GLU A 119 -16.56 13.76 5.22
C GLU A 119 -18.03 14.09 4.90
N LYS A 120 -18.35 14.46 3.65
CA LYS A 120 -19.73 14.65 3.19
C LYS A 120 -20.51 13.35 3.15
N LYS A 121 -19.86 12.24 2.80
CA LYS A 121 -20.54 10.94 2.68
C LYS A 121 -20.73 10.28 4.04
N ASP A 122 -19.76 10.43 4.94
CA ASP A 122 -19.81 9.91 6.30
C ASP A 122 -19.50 11.05 7.30
N THR A 123 -20.56 11.67 7.83
CA THR A 123 -20.47 12.83 8.73
C THR A 123 -19.82 12.52 10.09
N LYS A 124 -19.66 11.23 10.41
CA LYS A 124 -18.98 10.79 11.64
C LYS A 124 -17.46 10.81 11.47
N VAL A 125 -16.97 10.74 10.24
CA VAL A 125 -15.53 10.77 9.93
C VAL A 125 -15.10 12.24 9.85
N LYS A 126 -14.07 12.58 10.63
CA LYS A 126 -13.39 13.88 10.55
C LYS A 126 -11.90 13.63 10.34
N ILE A 127 -11.34 14.26 9.31
CA ILE A 127 -9.95 14.09 8.92
C ILE A 127 -9.21 15.40 9.22
N SER A 128 -8.35 15.36 10.24
CA SER A 128 -7.51 16.49 10.61
C SER A 128 -6.29 16.60 9.71
N GLN A 129 -5.82 17.80 9.48
CA GLN A 129 -4.54 18.03 8.81
C GLN A 129 -3.39 17.73 9.78
N ALA A 130 -2.38 17.00 9.31
CA ALA A 130 -1.17 16.73 10.07
C ALA A 130 -0.18 17.91 10.01
N GLU A 131 0.88 17.88 10.83
CA GLU A 131 1.91 18.93 10.87
C GLU A 131 2.61 19.11 9.51
N ASN A 132 2.76 18.05 8.73
CA ASN A 132 3.31 18.10 7.36
C ASN A 132 2.30 18.57 6.31
N GLN A 133 1.17 19.15 6.73
CA GLN A 133 0.11 19.69 5.90
C GLN A 133 -0.63 18.68 5.01
N LYS A 134 -0.44 17.38 5.23
CA LYS A 134 -1.17 16.33 4.54
C LYS A 134 -2.41 15.88 5.31
N TYR A 135 -3.38 15.34 4.58
CA TYR A 135 -4.51 14.59 5.13
C TYR A 135 -4.27 13.11 4.89
N TYR A 136 -4.63 12.26 5.82
CA TYR A 136 -4.43 10.82 5.73
C TYR A 136 -5.75 10.06 5.74
N LEU A 137 -5.75 8.90 5.08
CA LEU A 137 -6.91 8.02 5.03
C LEU A 137 -7.37 7.63 6.43
N PRO A 138 -8.68 7.74 6.73
CA PRO A 138 -9.25 7.29 8.00
C PRO A 138 -9.32 5.76 8.09
N VAL A 139 -9.65 5.29 9.29
CA VAL A 139 -10.00 3.87 9.53
C VAL A 139 -11.08 3.43 8.55
N GLY A 140 -10.89 2.26 7.94
CA GLY A 140 -11.84 1.73 6.97
C GLY A 140 -11.24 0.69 6.04
N LYS A 141 -12.09 0.17 5.16
CA LYS A 141 -11.76 -0.80 4.13
C LYS A 141 -11.62 -0.10 2.78
N TYR A 142 -10.54 -0.42 2.09
CA TYR A 142 -10.20 0.17 0.80
C TYR A 142 -9.96 -0.93 -0.22
N THR A 143 -10.50 -0.74 -1.42
CA THR A 143 -10.31 -1.65 -2.54
C THR A 143 -9.26 -1.07 -3.49
N ILE A 144 -8.27 -1.87 -3.81
CA ILE A 144 -7.19 -1.55 -4.75
C ILE A 144 -7.47 -2.32 -6.03
N GLU A 145 -7.57 -1.62 -7.14
CA GLU A 145 -7.72 -2.18 -8.48
C GLU A 145 -6.45 -1.88 -9.29
N LEU A 146 -5.84 -2.92 -9.83
CA LEU A 146 -4.78 -2.83 -10.84
C LEU A 146 -5.39 -3.14 -12.21
N ASP A 147 -5.29 -2.22 -13.12
CA ASP A 147 -5.59 -2.43 -14.54
C ASP A 147 -4.27 -2.40 -15.34
N ALA A 148 -4.00 -3.43 -16.12
CA ALA A 148 -2.86 -3.51 -17.00
C ALA A 148 -3.32 -3.90 -18.41
N ASN A 149 -3.39 -2.93 -19.31
CA ASN A 149 -3.86 -3.09 -20.68
C ASN A 149 -5.25 -3.76 -20.76
N GLY A 150 -6.17 -3.41 -19.84
CA GLY A 150 -7.55 -3.94 -19.78
C GLY A 150 -7.70 -5.23 -18.95
N LYS A 151 -6.62 -5.84 -18.47
CA LYS A 151 -6.69 -6.93 -17.49
C LYS A 151 -6.73 -6.33 -16.10
N LYS A 152 -7.64 -6.85 -15.25
CA LYS A 152 -7.88 -6.29 -13.92
C LYS A 152 -7.64 -7.29 -12.80
N GLU A 153 -7.03 -6.81 -11.74
CA GLU A 153 -6.84 -7.49 -10.46
C GLU A 153 -7.30 -6.60 -9.33
N THR A 154 -7.85 -7.21 -8.29
CA THR A 154 -8.39 -6.47 -7.17
C THR A 154 -7.92 -7.08 -5.84
N GLN A 155 -7.52 -6.23 -4.92
CA GLN A 155 -7.19 -6.61 -3.55
C GLN A 155 -7.83 -5.62 -2.57
N THR A 156 -7.86 -6.00 -1.31
CA THR A 156 -8.38 -5.14 -0.25
C THR A 156 -7.32 -4.90 0.79
N ILE A 157 -7.28 -3.69 1.32
CA ILE A 157 -6.50 -3.32 2.50
C ILE A 157 -7.44 -2.73 3.55
N THR A 158 -7.20 -3.06 4.82
CA THR A 158 -7.94 -2.49 5.93
C THR A 158 -7.05 -1.59 6.77
N ILE A 159 -7.50 -0.38 7.02
CA ILE A 159 -6.91 0.49 8.03
C ILE A 159 -7.69 0.27 9.31
N ASN A 160 -7.09 -0.43 10.27
CA ASN A 160 -7.70 -0.81 11.53
C ASN A 160 -7.50 0.29 12.58
N GLU A 161 -8.43 0.40 13.52
CA GLU A 161 -8.21 1.19 14.72
C GLU A 161 -7.21 0.47 15.64
N ARG A 162 -6.25 1.20 16.19
CA ARG A 162 -5.30 0.64 17.15
C ARG A 162 -5.99 0.48 18.48
N LYS A 163 -6.42 -0.73 18.81
CA LYS A 163 -6.88 -1.06 20.16
C LYS A 163 -5.64 -1.23 21.05
N TRP A 164 -5.48 -0.36 22.05
CA TRP A 164 -4.52 -0.57 23.11
C TRP A 164 -5.12 -1.61 24.06
N GLU A 165 -4.68 -2.87 23.98
CA GLU A 165 -4.92 -3.81 25.06
C GLU A 165 -3.96 -3.42 26.20
N LEU A 166 -4.51 -2.80 27.22
CA LEU A 166 -3.83 -2.70 28.52
C LEU A 166 -3.70 -4.14 29.05
N LYS A 167 -2.48 -4.68 28.99
CA LYS A 167 -2.13 -5.88 29.71
C LYS A 167 -1.79 -5.53 31.15
#